data_4829b72e7ffcec3c56c783fc56d0a801
#
_entry.id   4829b72e7ffcec3c56c783fc56d0a801
#
_cell.length_a   1.000
_cell.length_b   1.000
_cell.length_c   1.000
_cell.angle_alpha   90.00
_cell.angle_beta   90.00
_cell.angle_gamma   90.00
#
_symmetry.space_group_name_H-M   'P 1'
#
loop_
_entity.id
_entity.type
_entity.pdbx_description
1 polymer ?
#
loop_
_entity_poly.entity_id
_entity_poly.type
_entity_poly.pdbx_seq_one_letter_code
_entity_poly.pdbx_strand_id
1 'polypeptide(L)'
;HLAHPLALLTPCYTWFDRIYYRIGMWVYDRIAGHTNLEPSRGLGPKQMRALSPALSLEHVRGGVLYFDGQLNDARYALAILQSAEAAGACVLNYAALTSFIHSPKSLKVKEVCFQDVISGESYQVAVKAVVNATGPFTDAIRSMANPKLRPRMKVSRGAHIVLPASF
;
A
#
# COMPACT_ATOMS: atom_id res chain seq x y z
N HIS A 1 3.55 14.11 12.58
CA HIS A 1 2.80 13.48 13.68
C HIS A 1 1.84 12.38 13.21
N LEU A 2 1.54 12.31 11.90
CA LEU A 2 0.74 11.22 11.30
C LEU A 2 1.59 10.02 10.89
N ALA A 3 2.86 10.26 10.58
CA ALA A 3 3.81 9.23 10.20
C ALA A 3 5.11 9.41 10.96
N HIS A 4 5.78 8.31 11.27
CA HIS A 4 7.09 8.29 11.92
C HIS A 4 7.95 7.17 11.33
N PRO A 5 9.29 7.28 11.39
CA PRO A 5 10.16 6.22 10.91
C PRO A 5 10.00 4.94 11.73
N LEU A 6 9.88 3.81 11.04
CA LEU A 6 9.92 2.48 11.60
C LEU A 6 11.17 1.76 11.11
N ALA A 7 12.00 1.31 12.04
CA ALA A 7 13.17 0.52 11.72
C ALA A 7 12.76 -0.93 11.39
N LEU A 8 13.12 -1.39 10.22
CA LEU A 8 12.85 -2.73 9.73
C LEU A 8 14.16 -3.51 9.59
N LEU A 9 14.17 -4.73 10.09
CA LEU A 9 15.33 -5.61 10.11
C LEU A 9 15.07 -6.83 9.24
N THR A 10 15.81 -6.97 8.14
CA THR A 10 15.73 -8.12 7.25
C THR A 10 16.94 -9.04 7.47
N PRO A 11 16.74 -10.27 7.99
CA PRO A 11 17.81 -11.25 8.14
C PRO A 11 18.22 -11.81 6.78
N CYS A 12 19.52 -12.04 6.60
CA CYS A 12 20.12 -12.68 5.44
C CYS A 12 20.73 -14.01 5.84
N TYR A 13 20.30 -15.09 5.21
CA TYR A 13 20.73 -16.46 5.50
C TYR A 13 21.87 -16.91 4.60
N THR A 14 22.00 -16.33 3.41
CA THR A 14 23.07 -16.60 2.47
C THR A 14 23.94 -15.37 2.23
N TRP A 15 25.14 -15.59 1.69
CA TRP A 15 25.99 -14.49 1.22
C TRP A 15 25.37 -13.75 0.04
N PHE A 16 24.62 -14.46 -0.80
CA PHE A 16 23.91 -13.87 -1.92
C PHE A 16 22.82 -12.92 -1.45
N ASP A 17 21.98 -13.33 -0.48
CA ASP A 17 20.96 -12.45 0.11
C ASP A 17 21.57 -11.16 0.64
N ARG A 18 22.70 -11.29 1.35
CA ARG A 18 23.37 -10.14 1.93
C ARG A 18 23.83 -9.12 0.88
N ILE A 19 24.38 -9.59 -0.23
CA ILE A 19 24.81 -8.73 -1.34
C ILE A 19 23.59 -8.16 -2.05
N TYR A 20 22.61 -8.97 -2.35
CA TYR A 20 21.39 -8.61 -3.06
C TYR A 20 20.62 -7.51 -2.32
N TYR A 21 20.28 -7.75 -1.04
CA TYR A 21 19.57 -6.75 -0.25
C TYR A 21 20.38 -5.48 -0.02
N ARG A 22 21.69 -5.59 0.16
CA ARG A 22 22.54 -4.41 0.34
C ARG A 22 22.58 -3.54 -0.91
N ILE A 23 22.68 -4.13 -2.08
CA ILE A 23 22.64 -3.39 -3.35
C ILE A 23 21.24 -2.79 -3.57
N GLY A 24 20.19 -3.59 -3.36
CA GLY A 24 18.80 -3.14 -3.50
C GLY A 24 18.49 -1.94 -2.61
N MET A 25 18.87 -2.00 -1.35
CA MET A 25 18.65 -0.90 -0.40
C MET A 25 19.54 0.33 -0.70
N TRP A 26 20.76 0.13 -1.19
CA TRP A 26 21.57 1.23 -1.66
C TRP A 26 20.94 1.97 -2.85
N VAL A 27 20.38 1.23 -3.81
CA VAL A 27 19.62 1.82 -4.93
C VAL A 27 18.40 2.56 -4.42
N TYR A 28 17.64 1.95 -3.48
CA TYR A 28 16.49 2.57 -2.85
C TYR A 28 16.86 3.91 -2.19
N ASP A 29 17.90 3.94 -1.37
CA ASP A 29 18.39 5.16 -0.71
C ASP A 29 18.77 6.25 -1.72
N ARG A 30 19.37 5.86 -2.86
CA ARG A 30 19.74 6.80 -3.92
C ARG A 30 18.54 7.39 -4.64
N ILE A 31 17.50 6.58 -4.88
CA ILE A 31 16.23 7.03 -5.49
C ILE A 31 15.48 7.95 -4.52
N ALA A 32 15.44 7.61 -3.24
CA ALA A 32 14.79 8.41 -2.20
C ALA A 32 15.47 9.78 -1.99
N GLY A 33 16.79 9.86 -2.19
CA GLY A 33 17.55 11.12 -2.09
C GLY A 33 17.33 11.84 -0.76
N HIS A 34 16.92 13.12 -0.81
CA HIS A 34 16.71 13.92 0.43
C HIS A 34 15.40 13.59 1.14
N THR A 35 14.49 12.81 0.54
CA THR A 35 13.25 12.37 1.18
C THR A 35 13.45 11.07 1.95
N ASN A 36 14.65 10.50 1.92
CA ASN A 36 14.98 9.31 2.71
C ASN A 36 14.88 9.61 4.20
N LEU A 37 14.14 8.77 4.94
CA LEU A 37 13.96 8.93 6.38
C LEU A 37 15.28 8.74 7.12
N GLU A 38 15.96 7.62 6.88
CA GLU A 38 17.31 7.31 7.31
C GLU A 38 17.98 6.36 6.32
N PRO A 39 19.30 6.43 6.13
CA PRO A 39 20.00 5.54 5.22
C PRO A 39 20.03 4.10 5.73
N SER A 40 19.91 3.16 4.81
CA SER A 40 20.00 1.74 5.09
C SER A 40 21.40 1.33 5.53
N ARG A 41 21.49 0.28 6.37
CA ARG A 41 22.77 -0.21 6.91
C ARG A 41 22.86 -1.73 6.85
N GLY A 42 23.97 -2.24 6.34
CA GLY A 42 24.29 -3.65 6.44
C GLY A 42 24.79 -4.00 7.85
N LEU A 43 24.23 -5.06 8.44
CA LEU A 43 24.54 -5.51 9.79
C LEU A 43 25.23 -6.87 9.78
N GLY A 44 26.19 -7.03 10.68
CA GLY A 44 26.79 -8.34 10.97
C GLY A 44 25.90 -9.15 11.94
N PRO A 45 26.19 -10.48 12.11
CA PRO A 45 25.39 -11.35 12.99
C PRO A 45 25.33 -10.89 14.44
N LYS A 46 26.41 -10.31 14.97
CA LYS A 46 26.47 -9.77 16.35
C LYS A 46 25.53 -8.57 16.53
N GLN A 47 25.49 -7.67 15.54
CA GLN A 47 24.63 -6.51 15.57
C GLN A 47 23.15 -6.90 15.42
N MET A 48 22.86 -7.90 14.57
CA MET A 48 21.53 -8.47 14.45
C MET A 48 21.02 -9.01 15.79
N ARG A 49 21.84 -9.76 16.50
CA ARG A 49 21.51 -10.32 17.82
C ARG A 49 21.26 -9.25 18.87
N ALA A 50 22.02 -8.16 18.83
CA ALA A 50 21.84 -7.04 19.75
C ALA A 50 20.51 -6.29 19.49
N LEU A 51 20.08 -6.17 18.23
CA LEU A 51 18.84 -5.49 17.87
C LEU A 51 17.59 -6.36 18.04
N SER A 52 17.73 -7.67 17.96
CA SER A 52 16.62 -8.63 18.04
C SER A 52 17.00 -9.84 18.91
N PRO A 53 17.09 -9.68 20.22
CA PRO A 53 17.52 -10.76 21.14
C PRO A 53 16.56 -11.95 21.16
N ALA A 54 15.26 -11.69 20.96
CA ALA A 54 14.20 -12.71 20.99
C ALA A 54 14.11 -13.55 19.70
N LEU A 55 14.74 -13.11 18.60
CA LEU A 55 14.74 -13.83 17.34
C LEU A 55 15.80 -14.92 17.33
N SER A 56 15.41 -16.14 16.93
CA SER A 56 16.39 -17.17 16.61
C SER A 56 17.19 -16.74 15.38
N LEU A 57 18.47 -16.48 15.59
CA LEU A 57 19.41 -16.08 14.53
C LEU A 57 20.30 -17.26 14.10
N GLU A 58 19.80 -18.46 14.27
CA GLU A 58 20.47 -19.66 13.79
C GLU A 58 20.63 -19.59 12.27
N HIS A 59 21.84 -19.84 11.78
CA HIS A 59 22.20 -19.72 10.36
C HIS A 59 22.14 -18.30 9.73
N VAL A 60 21.86 -17.24 10.49
CA VAL A 60 21.87 -15.88 9.98
C VAL A 60 23.29 -15.40 9.71
N ARG A 61 23.57 -15.02 8.47
CA ARG A 61 24.88 -14.50 8.00
C ARG A 61 25.04 -12.99 8.19
N GLY A 62 23.96 -12.30 8.56
CA GLY A 62 23.89 -10.87 8.74
C GLY A 62 22.50 -10.37 8.39
N GLY A 63 22.35 -9.06 8.17
CA GLY A 63 21.08 -8.49 7.78
C GLY A 63 21.22 -7.08 7.23
N VAL A 64 20.10 -6.50 6.89
CA VAL A 64 19.99 -5.11 6.48
C VAL A 64 18.95 -4.43 7.37
N LEU A 65 19.33 -3.31 7.97
CA LEU A 65 18.46 -2.39 8.64
C LEU A 65 18.09 -1.27 7.66
N TYR A 66 16.81 -1.02 7.51
CA TYR A 66 16.29 0.08 6.71
C TYR A 66 15.07 0.69 7.40
N PHE A 67 14.62 1.82 6.90
CA PHE A 67 13.54 2.57 7.52
C PHE A 67 12.39 2.74 6.54
N ASP A 68 11.18 2.60 7.05
CA ASP A 68 9.94 2.86 6.34
C ASP A 68 9.04 3.76 7.18
N GLY A 69 8.02 4.34 6.55
CA GLY A 69 7.04 5.18 7.25
C GLY A 69 5.99 4.32 7.94
N GLN A 70 5.93 4.37 9.26
CA GLN A 70 4.80 3.83 10.00
C GLN A 70 3.76 4.92 10.21
N LEU A 71 2.50 4.61 9.94
CA LEU A 71 1.39 5.56 10.11
C LEU A 71 0.18 4.85 10.70
N ASN A 72 -0.69 5.62 11.32
CA ASN A 72 -2.02 5.15 11.66
C ASN A 72 -2.90 5.29 10.42
N ASP A 73 -3.17 4.17 9.74
CA ASP A 73 -3.84 4.13 8.45
C ASP A 73 -5.19 4.87 8.46
N ALA A 74 -6.00 4.66 9.48
CA ALA A 74 -7.31 5.28 9.59
C ALA A 74 -7.21 6.80 9.72
N ARG A 75 -6.32 7.31 10.58
CA ARG A 75 -6.12 8.75 10.76
C ARG A 75 -5.49 9.40 9.53
N TYR A 76 -4.57 8.70 8.88
CA TYR A 76 -3.94 9.17 7.66
C TYR A 76 -4.95 9.26 6.52
N ALA A 77 -5.79 8.23 6.34
CA ALA A 77 -6.86 8.25 5.35
C ALA A 77 -7.84 9.40 5.59
N LEU A 78 -8.27 9.63 6.84
CA LEU A 78 -9.14 10.76 7.18
C LEU A 78 -8.47 12.11 6.86
N ALA A 79 -7.19 12.28 7.16
CA ALA A 79 -6.47 13.53 6.85
C ALA A 79 -6.37 13.77 5.33
N ILE A 80 -6.18 12.72 4.53
CA ILE A 80 -6.19 12.81 3.06
C ILE A 80 -7.58 13.21 2.56
N LEU A 81 -8.65 12.59 3.09
CA LEU A 81 -10.03 12.91 2.70
C LEU A 81 -10.39 14.36 3.03
N GLN A 82 -10.03 14.83 4.22
CA GLN A 82 -10.21 16.23 4.62
C GLN A 82 -9.44 17.21 3.71
N SER A 83 -8.23 16.84 3.32
CA SER A 83 -7.42 17.63 2.39
C SER A 83 -8.04 17.67 0.99
N ALA A 84 -8.58 16.54 0.53
CA ALA A 84 -9.29 16.47 -0.76
C ALA A 84 -10.56 17.33 -0.75
N GLU A 85 -11.34 17.28 0.32
CA GLU A 85 -12.53 18.11 0.51
C GLU A 85 -12.18 19.60 0.53
N ALA A 86 -11.13 19.99 1.26
CA ALA A 86 -10.62 21.35 1.28
C ALA A 86 -10.13 21.83 -0.10
N ALA A 87 -9.70 20.92 -0.95
CA ALA A 87 -9.34 21.18 -2.35
C ALA A 87 -10.55 21.19 -3.31
N GLY A 88 -11.77 21.05 -2.81
CA GLY A 88 -13.02 21.09 -3.58
C GLY A 88 -13.50 19.72 -4.11
N ALA A 89 -12.95 18.61 -3.64
CA ALA A 89 -13.47 17.29 -3.98
C ALA A 89 -14.76 16.99 -3.20
N CYS A 90 -15.71 16.33 -3.86
CA CYS A 90 -16.86 15.72 -3.18
C CYS A 90 -16.45 14.34 -2.67
N VAL A 91 -16.39 14.17 -1.35
CA VAL A 91 -16.00 12.92 -0.70
C VAL A 91 -17.25 12.23 -0.19
N LEU A 92 -17.51 11.00 -0.67
CA LEU A 92 -18.67 10.21 -0.30
C LEU A 92 -18.22 8.84 0.21
N ASN A 93 -18.72 8.47 1.39
CA ASN A 93 -18.68 7.11 1.89
C ASN A 93 -20.04 6.42 1.64
N TYR A 94 -20.11 5.12 1.83
CA TYR A 94 -21.29 4.30 1.54
C TYR A 94 -21.85 4.43 0.11
N ALA A 95 -21.06 4.95 -0.82
CA ALA A 95 -21.41 5.07 -2.22
C ALA A 95 -20.78 3.90 -3.01
N ALA A 96 -21.57 2.87 -3.25
CA ALA A 96 -21.12 1.68 -3.96
C ALA A 96 -21.27 1.83 -5.47
N LEU A 97 -20.17 1.71 -6.22
CA LEU A 97 -20.21 1.69 -7.67
C LEU A 97 -21.00 0.46 -8.15
N THR A 98 -22.00 0.66 -9.00
CA THR A 98 -22.87 -0.40 -9.53
C THR A 98 -22.65 -0.70 -11.00
N SER A 99 -22.35 0.32 -11.82
CA SER A 99 -22.08 0.12 -13.24
C SER A 99 -21.40 1.32 -13.90
N PHE A 100 -20.95 1.11 -15.13
CA PHE A 100 -20.45 2.16 -16.02
C PHE A 100 -21.35 2.30 -17.25
N ILE A 101 -21.58 3.53 -17.67
CA ILE A 101 -22.24 3.83 -18.96
C ILE A 101 -21.16 4.26 -19.95
N HIS A 102 -21.10 3.56 -21.06
CA HIS A 102 -20.10 3.75 -22.10
C HIS A 102 -20.65 4.59 -23.26
N SER A 103 -19.73 5.20 -24.01
CA SER A 103 -20.10 5.83 -25.27
C SER A 103 -20.59 4.77 -26.26
N PRO A 104 -21.66 5.05 -27.03
CA PRO A 104 -22.21 4.08 -28.00
C PRO A 104 -21.21 3.58 -29.04
N LYS A 105 -20.17 4.34 -29.32
CA LYS A 105 -19.16 4.04 -30.38
C LYS A 105 -17.78 3.64 -29.83
N SER A 106 -17.61 3.56 -28.51
CA SER A 106 -16.30 3.26 -27.91
C SER A 106 -16.45 2.71 -26.49
N LEU A 107 -15.37 2.09 -25.96
CA LEU A 107 -15.30 1.64 -24.56
C LEU A 107 -15.03 2.81 -23.58
N LYS A 108 -15.10 4.06 -24.02
CA LYS A 108 -14.90 5.22 -23.16
C LYS A 108 -16.08 5.33 -22.20
N VAL A 109 -15.78 5.32 -20.90
CA VAL A 109 -16.76 5.58 -19.85
C VAL A 109 -17.22 7.03 -19.94
N LYS A 110 -18.52 7.24 -19.96
CA LYS A 110 -19.16 8.56 -19.94
C LYS A 110 -19.75 8.90 -18.58
N GLU A 111 -20.32 7.90 -17.92
CA GLU A 111 -21.01 8.10 -16.66
C GLU A 111 -20.74 6.91 -15.75
N VAL A 112 -20.83 7.16 -14.46
CA VAL A 112 -20.77 6.13 -13.42
C VAL A 112 -22.12 6.09 -12.71
N CYS A 113 -22.58 4.88 -12.41
CA CYS A 113 -23.76 4.66 -11.56
C CYS A 113 -23.28 4.14 -10.21
N PHE A 114 -23.80 4.70 -9.14
CA PHE A 114 -23.53 4.23 -7.79
C PHE A 114 -24.81 4.24 -6.95
N GLN A 115 -24.80 3.47 -5.90
CA GLN A 115 -25.91 3.38 -4.95
C GLN A 115 -25.45 3.84 -3.57
N ASP A 116 -26.24 4.66 -2.93
CA ASP A 116 -26.13 4.88 -1.50
C ASP A 116 -26.56 3.60 -0.77
N VAL A 117 -25.63 2.99 -0.07
CA VAL A 117 -25.86 1.70 0.62
C VAL A 117 -26.80 1.86 1.82
N ILE A 118 -26.96 3.07 2.34
CA ILE A 118 -27.80 3.36 3.50
C ILE A 118 -29.26 3.56 3.07
N SER A 119 -29.49 4.44 2.08
CA SER A 119 -30.86 4.76 1.61
C SER A 119 -31.36 3.79 0.54
N GLY A 120 -30.47 3.11 -0.17
CA GLY A 120 -30.77 2.29 -1.35
C GLY A 120 -31.00 3.11 -2.63
N GLU A 121 -30.89 4.44 -2.59
CA GLU A 121 -31.07 5.30 -3.74
C GLU A 121 -29.91 5.15 -4.73
N SER A 122 -30.24 5.24 -6.02
CA SER A 122 -29.25 5.13 -7.10
C SER A 122 -29.02 6.48 -7.76
N TYR A 123 -27.76 6.73 -8.06
CA TYR A 123 -27.29 7.99 -8.66
C TYR A 123 -26.50 7.72 -9.92
N GLN A 124 -26.50 8.70 -10.83
CA GLN A 124 -25.77 8.66 -12.07
C GLN A 124 -25.03 9.99 -12.27
N VAL A 125 -23.73 9.92 -12.55
CA VAL A 125 -22.88 11.10 -12.66
C VAL A 125 -22.03 11.02 -13.92
N ALA A 126 -22.06 12.09 -14.72
CA ALA A 126 -21.18 12.23 -15.88
C ALA A 126 -19.73 12.45 -15.45
N VAL A 127 -18.81 11.76 -16.07
CA VAL A 127 -17.38 11.80 -15.73
C VAL A 127 -16.49 12.02 -16.94
N LYS A 128 -15.37 12.69 -16.74
CA LYS A 128 -14.31 12.84 -17.76
C LYS A 128 -13.34 11.65 -17.73
N ALA A 129 -13.08 11.13 -16.55
CA ALA A 129 -12.19 9.98 -16.31
C ALA A 129 -12.59 9.28 -15.01
N VAL A 130 -12.21 8.02 -14.88
CA VAL A 130 -12.36 7.23 -13.64
C VAL A 130 -10.99 6.70 -13.22
N VAL A 131 -10.63 6.93 -11.96
CA VAL A 131 -9.44 6.36 -11.35
C VAL A 131 -9.87 5.22 -10.43
N ASN A 132 -9.41 4.01 -10.75
CA ASN A 132 -9.67 2.83 -9.94
C ASN A 132 -8.54 2.62 -8.94
N ALA A 133 -8.77 2.98 -7.68
CA ALA A 133 -7.84 2.83 -6.56
C ALA A 133 -8.39 1.89 -5.48
N THR A 134 -9.17 0.87 -5.87
CA THR A 134 -9.92 -0.01 -4.97
C THR A 134 -9.09 -1.17 -4.39
N GLY A 135 -7.76 -1.11 -4.44
CA GLY A 135 -6.88 -2.12 -3.85
C GLY A 135 -7.19 -3.54 -4.36
N PRO A 136 -7.48 -4.51 -3.48
CA PRO A 136 -7.73 -5.90 -3.89
C PRO A 136 -8.98 -6.07 -4.77
N PHE A 137 -9.88 -5.09 -4.80
CA PHE A 137 -11.09 -5.11 -5.62
C PHE A 137 -10.88 -4.54 -7.03
N THR A 138 -9.67 -4.13 -7.38
CA THR A 138 -9.34 -3.50 -8.66
C THR A 138 -9.83 -4.32 -9.87
N ASP A 139 -9.65 -5.63 -9.86
CA ASP A 139 -10.06 -6.47 -10.99
C ASP A 139 -11.59 -6.60 -11.12
N ALA A 140 -12.33 -6.54 -10.01
CA ALA A 140 -13.79 -6.50 -10.06
C ALA A 140 -14.29 -5.23 -10.78
N ILE A 141 -13.74 -4.08 -10.44
CA ILE A 141 -14.07 -2.81 -11.08
C ILE A 141 -13.64 -2.79 -12.55
N ARG A 142 -12.46 -3.33 -12.87
CA ARG A 142 -11.98 -3.46 -14.27
C ARG A 142 -12.89 -4.34 -15.11
N SER A 143 -13.34 -5.47 -14.55
CA SER A 143 -14.26 -6.37 -15.23
C SER A 143 -15.65 -5.76 -15.43
N MET A 144 -16.10 -4.95 -14.48
CA MET A 144 -17.34 -4.16 -14.61
C MET A 144 -17.24 -3.15 -15.76
N ALA A 145 -16.10 -2.49 -15.93
CA ALA A 145 -15.86 -1.56 -17.03
C ALA A 145 -15.67 -2.27 -18.39
N ASN A 146 -15.05 -3.43 -18.38
CA ASN A 146 -14.86 -4.24 -19.60
C ASN A 146 -14.73 -5.73 -19.24
N PRO A 147 -15.78 -6.53 -19.43
CA PRO A 147 -15.78 -7.97 -19.10
C PRO A 147 -14.75 -8.82 -19.87
N LYS A 148 -14.17 -8.30 -20.94
CA LYS A 148 -13.13 -9.00 -21.72
C LYS A 148 -11.73 -8.90 -21.08
N LEU A 149 -11.55 -8.08 -20.05
CA LEU A 149 -10.26 -7.91 -19.37
C LEU A 149 -9.96 -9.12 -18.48
N ARG A 150 -8.74 -9.64 -18.64
CA ARG A 150 -8.26 -10.69 -17.72
C ARG A 150 -7.83 -10.08 -16.38
N PRO A 151 -8.03 -10.81 -15.27
CA PRO A 151 -7.49 -10.41 -13.97
C PRO A 151 -5.98 -10.18 -14.04
N ARG A 152 -5.48 -9.16 -13.33
CA ARG A 152 -4.05 -8.81 -13.26
C ARG A 152 -3.53 -8.74 -11.83
N MET A 153 -4.43 -8.57 -10.85
CA MET A 153 -4.05 -8.47 -9.46
C MET A 153 -3.67 -9.84 -8.90
N LYS A 154 -2.49 -9.90 -8.30
CA LYS A 154 -2.10 -10.99 -7.40
C LYS A 154 -2.15 -10.45 -5.98
N VAL A 155 -3.20 -10.82 -5.27
CA VAL A 155 -3.37 -10.39 -3.88
C VAL A 155 -2.57 -11.29 -2.95
N SER A 156 -1.97 -10.71 -1.90
CA SER A 156 -1.40 -11.43 -0.77
C SER A 156 -2.23 -11.15 0.47
N ARG A 157 -2.26 -12.10 1.39
CA ARG A 157 -2.94 -11.96 2.67
C ARG A 157 -1.90 -12.06 3.79
N GLY A 158 -1.82 -11.03 4.61
CA GLY A 158 -1.04 -11.03 5.84
C GLY A 158 -1.92 -11.33 7.05
N ALA A 159 -1.31 -11.92 8.09
CA ALA A 159 -1.92 -12.04 9.41
C ALA A 159 -1.09 -11.22 10.41
N HIS A 160 -1.75 -10.53 11.32
CA HIS A 160 -1.14 -9.78 12.40
C HIS A 160 -1.36 -10.53 13.71
N ILE A 161 -0.30 -10.69 14.49
CA ILE A 161 -0.34 -11.26 15.82
C ILE A 161 0.04 -10.17 16.80
N VAL A 162 -0.80 -9.94 17.80
CA VAL A 162 -0.50 -8.99 18.87
C VAL A 162 0.17 -9.74 20.00
N LEU A 163 1.36 -9.31 20.35
CA LEU A 163 2.16 -9.88 21.44
C LEU A 163 2.30 -8.84 22.56
N PRO A 164 2.44 -9.27 23.81
CA PRO A 164 2.74 -8.36 24.91
C PRO A 164 4.12 -7.70 24.71
N ALA A 165 4.29 -6.48 25.19
CA ALA A 165 5.55 -5.73 25.05
C ALA A 165 6.76 -6.40 25.74
N SER A 166 6.52 -7.38 26.60
CA SER A 166 7.54 -8.20 27.26
C SER A 166 8.03 -9.39 26.44
N PHE A 167 7.46 -9.64 25.27
CA PHE A 167 7.85 -10.73 24.39
C PHE A 167 9.24 -10.55 23.79
#